data_12e2e03112fc5df4d48a5a28bca5d939
#
_entry.id   12e2e03112fc5df4d48a5a28bca5d939
#
_cell.length_a   1.000
_cell.length_b   1.000
_cell.length_c   1.000
_cell.angle_alpha   90.00
_cell.angle_beta   90.00
_cell.angle_gamma   90.00
#
_symmetry.space_group_name_H-M   'P 1'
#
loop_
_entity.id
_entity.type
_entity.pdbx_description
1 polymer ?
#
loop_
_entity_poly.entity_id
_entity_poly.type
_entity_poly.pdbx_seq_one_letter_code
_entity_poly.pdbx_strand_id
1 'polypeptide(L)'
;KAAFGNWSSFQNTLIRASPLMLSALCTALPARLGLVIIGNEGALVMGGLGAISIGLTLVSAPPLVSQIGMALAGIVAGGLWITIVGALRHYRAVNETISSLLMNYIAIAILNHLVNGPMRDPSSLNKPSTFPIPDVNMLGSLPGTRIHYGLIYGLIACAIAYFLIQRTTFGFAARTVGGNIRAARLAGLPVGKLTLIICFLAGSCAGLAGMVEVAAIHGRANESLNAGYGYGGILVAFIARQNPLAAAVISILLGGILTSGGILQRVHSLPDATVLLFQGLVFLVVLYSESLYGKFSIFQEKEKSDTSSPAITV
;
A
#
# COMPACT_ATOMS: atom_id res chain seq x y z
N LYS A 1 -7.39 -4.31 -25.31
CA LYS A 1 -7.11 -2.96 -25.89
C LYS A 1 -7.28 -1.84 -24.85
N ALA A 2 -8.24 -1.92 -23.92
CA ALA A 2 -8.52 -0.86 -22.94
C ALA A 2 -7.37 -0.57 -21.96
N ALA A 3 -6.65 -1.55 -21.47
CA ALA A 3 -5.56 -1.37 -20.51
C ALA A 3 -4.19 -1.16 -21.16
N PHE A 4 -3.89 -1.93 -22.22
CA PHE A 4 -2.54 -2.04 -22.80
C PHE A 4 -2.51 -1.79 -24.32
N GLY A 5 -3.65 -1.52 -24.96
CA GLY A 5 -3.76 -1.44 -26.41
C GLY A 5 -3.31 -0.11 -27.04
N ASN A 6 -3.26 0.97 -26.27
CA ASN A 6 -2.84 2.31 -26.70
C ASN A 6 -1.81 2.86 -25.71
N TRP A 7 -0.88 3.68 -26.21
CA TRP A 7 0.15 4.32 -25.38
C TRP A 7 -0.44 5.13 -24.21
N SER A 8 -1.51 5.89 -24.45
CA SER A 8 -2.19 6.66 -23.42
C SER A 8 -2.86 5.76 -22.34
N SER A 9 -3.44 4.61 -22.74
CA SER A 9 -4.02 3.66 -21.80
C SER A 9 -2.94 2.99 -20.95
N PHE A 10 -1.81 2.67 -21.55
CA PHE A 10 -0.66 2.11 -20.85
C PHE A 10 -0.08 3.10 -19.82
N GLN A 11 0.03 4.39 -20.18
CA GLN A 11 0.43 5.43 -19.24
C GLN A 11 -0.55 5.54 -18.05
N ASN A 12 -1.86 5.53 -18.30
CA ASN A 12 -2.87 5.55 -17.24
C ASN A 12 -2.80 4.31 -16.33
N THR A 13 -2.45 3.15 -16.90
CA THR A 13 -2.20 1.92 -16.13
C THR A 13 -1.02 2.10 -15.18
N LEU A 14 0.09 2.69 -15.64
CA LEU A 14 1.27 2.92 -14.81
C LEU A 14 1.03 4.00 -13.73
N ILE A 15 0.24 5.02 -14.05
CA ILE A 15 -0.18 6.05 -13.07
C ILE A 15 -0.92 5.37 -11.91
N ARG A 16 -1.90 4.51 -12.20
CA ARG A 16 -2.68 3.80 -11.17
C ARG A 16 -1.89 2.70 -10.45
N ALA A 17 -0.88 2.13 -11.10
CA ALA A 17 -0.02 1.11 -10.49
C ALA A 17 0.85 1.67 -9.36
N SER A 18 1.24 2.94 -9.42
CA SER A 18 2.10 3.58 -8.44
C SER A 18 1.55 3.52 -7.00
N PRO A 19 0.35 4.05 -6.68
CA PRO A 19 -0.22 3.96 -5.34
C PRO A 19 -0.52 2.51 -4.93
N LEU A 20 -0.85 1.62 -5.88
CA LEU A 20 -1.06 0.20 -5.60
C LEU A 20 0.23 -0.49 -5.15
N MET A 21 1.38 -0.21 -5.78
CA MET A 21 2.69 -0.75 -5.37
C MET A 21 3.02 -0.36 -3.93
N LEU A 22 2.90 0.93 -3.64
CA LEU A 22 3.21 1.48 -2.32
C LEU A 22 2.24 0.95 -1.25
N SER A 23 0.95 0.89 -1.56
CA SER A 23 -0.06 0.35 -0.65
C SER A 23 0.11 -1.15 -0.41
N ALA A 24 0.52 -1.92 -1.42
CA ALA A 24 0.76 -3.36 -1.27
C ALA A 24 1.85 -3.66 -0.24
N LEU A 25 2.89 -2.82 -0.15
CA LEU A 25 3.95 -2.96 0.84
C LEU A 25 3.44 -2.79 2.27
N CYS A 26 2.38 -2.01 2.48
CA CYS A 26 1.76 -1.84 3.79
C CYS A 26 1.20 -3.15 4.36
N THR A 27 0.72 -4.06 3.52
CA THR A 27 0.30 -5.41 3.93
C THR A 27 1.44 -6.41 3.89
N ALA A 28 2.30 -6.33 2.85
CA ALA A 28 3.34 -7.34 2.62
C ALA A 28 4.44 -7.33 3.68
N LEU A 29 4.79 -6.17 4.24
CA LEU A 29 5.84 -6.06 5.27
C LEU A 29 5.41 -6.68 6.61
N PRO A 30 4.25 -6.30 7.23
CA PRO A 30 3.80 -6.88 8.49
C PRO A 30 3.47 -8.37 8.38
N ALA A 31 3.07 -8.84 7.21
CA ALA A 31 2.81 -10.25 6.97
C ALA A 31 4.03 -11.14 7.22
N ARG A 32 5.26 -10.59 7.12
CA ARG A 32 6.50 -11.29 7.51
C ARG A 32 6.62 -11.54 9.00
N LEU A 33 5.89 -10.78 9.82
CA LEU A 33 5.74 -11.01 11.27
C LEU A 33 4.53 -11.88 11.61
N GLY A 34 3.79 -12.36 10.61
CA GLY A 34 2.52 -13.06 10.80
C GLY A 34 1.35 -12.12 11.16
N LEU A 35 1.49 -10.81 10.91
CA LEU A 35 0.43 -9.81 11.15
C LEU A 35 -0.36 -9.54 9.87
N VAL A 36 -1.69 -9.55 9.97
CA VAL A 36 -2.59 -9.23 8.86
C VAL A 36 -3.14 -7.83 9.07
N ILE A 37 -2.53 -6.85 8.40
CA ILE A 37 -2.97 -5.44 8.46
C ILE A 37 -3.81 -5.11 7.23
N ILE A 38 -5.03 -4.58 7.48
CA ILE A 38 -6.00 -4.14 6.47
C ILE A 38 -6.17 -2.61 6.51
N GLY A 39 -5.30 -1.92 7.26
CA GLY A 39 -5.33 -0.48 7.52
C GLY A 39 -4.74 0.41 6.42
N ASN A 40 -4.51 -0.12 5.24
CA ASN A 40 -3.80 0.57 4.15
C ASN A 40 -4.49 1.85 3.69
N GLU A 41 -5.83 1.81 3.56
CA GLU A 41 -6.60 2.97 3.11
C GLU A 41 -6.49 4.12 4.12
N GLY A 42 -6.61 3.82 5.41
CA GLY A 42 -6.45 4.83 6.47
C GLY A 42 -5.06 5.43 6.52
N ALA A 43 -4.01 4.61 6.34
CA ALA A 43 -2.64 5.10 6.31
C ALA A 43 -2.37 5.98 5.06
N LEU A 44 -2.94 5.62 3.91
CA LEU A 44 -2.89 6.41 2.67
C LEU A 44 -3.57 7.76 2.88
N VAL A 45 -4.78 7.77 3.42
CA VAL A 45 -5.55 8.99 3.72
C VAL A 45 -4.79 9.88 4.68
N MET A 46 -4.27 9.35 5.79
CA MET A 46 -3.51 10.14 6.77
C MET A 46 -2.19 10.65 6.18
N GLY A 47 -1.53 9.86 5.33
CA GLY A 47 -0.35 10.29 4.61
C GLY A 47 -0.63 11.42 3.62
N GLY A 48 -1.73 11.35 2.88
CA GLY A 48 -2.21 12.42 2.00
C GLY A 48 -2.55 13.69 2.76
N LEU A 49 -3.23 13.58 3.92
CA LEU A 49 -3.50 14.72 4.81
C LEU A 49 -2.22 15.35 5.36
N GLY A 50 -1.26 14.53 5.78
CA GLY A 50 0.05 15.04 6.21
C GLY A 50 0.78 15.77 5.08
N ALA A 51 0.77 15.20 3.89
CA ALA A 51 1.40 15.79 2.72
C ALA A 51 0.77 17.14 2.34
N ILE A 52 -0.58 17.22 2.26
CA ILE A 52 -1.25 18.49 1.91
C ILE A 52 -1.01 19.56 2.97
N SER A 53 -1.00 19.20 4.26
CA SER A 53 -0.75 20.15 5.35
C SER A 53 0.61 20.83 5.19
N ILE A 54 1.66 20.06 4.88
CA ILE A 54 3.00 20.63 4.62
C ILE A 54 3.04 21.34 3.26
N GLY A 55 2.39 20.82 2.22
CA GLY A 55 2.33 21.47 0.91
C GLY A 55 1.71 22.88 0.97
N LEU A 56 0.71 23.07 1.81
CA LEU A 56 0.06 24.37 2.03
C LEU A 56 0.90 25.32 2.92
N THR A 57 1.74 24.80 3.82
CA THR A 57 2.66 25.65 4.60
C THR A 57 3.90 26.07 3.80
N LEU A 58 4.34 25.22 2.87
CA LEU A 58 5.53 25.44 2.05
C LEU A 58 5.23 26.00 0.64
N VAL A 59 4.15 26.75 0.48
CA VAL A 59 3.72 27.33 -0.82
C VAL A 59 4.80 28.18 -1.47
N SER A 60 5.54 28.98 -0.67
CA SER A 60 6.60 29.89 -1.14
C SER A 60 7.99 29.23 -1.22
N ALA A 61 8.12 27.95 -0.84
CA ALA A 61 9.38 27.24 -0.85
C ALA A 61 9.76 26.77 -2.28
N PRO A 62 11.06 26.51 -2.54
CA PRO A 62 11.47 25.87 -3.78
C PRO A 62 10.72 24.53 -3.99
N PRO A 63 10.36 24.16 -5.24
CA PRO A 63 9.55 22.98 -5.52
C PRO A 63 10.12 21.70 -4.90
N LEU A 64 11.43 21.51 -4.96
CA LEU A 64 12.09 20.32 -4.38
C LEU A 64 11.91 20.25 -2.85
N VAL A 65 12.01 21.37 -2.16
CA VAL A 65 11.84 21.43 -0.69
C VAL A 65 10.41 21.10 -0.31
N SER A 66 9.43 21.65 -1.05
CA SER A 66 8.00 21.36 -0.84
C SER A 66 7.72 19.87 -1.08
N GLN A 67 8.21 19.28 -2.15
CA GLN A 67 8.01 17.86 -2.49
C GLN A 67 8.64 16.93 -1.45
N ILE A 68 9.88 17.21 -1.00
CA ILE A 68 10.53 16.43 0.06
C ILE A 68 9.76 16.58 1.38
N GLY A 69 9.35 17.79 1.72
CA GLY A 69 8.53 18.05 2.91
C GLY A 69 7.23 17.27 2.91
N MET A 70 6.50 17.29 1.79
CA MET A 70 5.27 16.51 1.60
C MET A 70 5.53 14.99 1.71
N ALA A 71 6.62 14.50 1.11
CA ALA A 71 6.98 13.09 1.18
C ALA A 71 7.29 12.65 2.62
N LEU A 72 8.09 13.42 3.34
CA LEU A 72 8.41 13.15 4.74
C LEU A 72 7.16 13.19 5.63
N ALA A 73 6.29 14.18 5.44
CA ALA A 73 5.04 14.28 6.19
C ALA A 73 4.11 13.08 5.91
N GLY A 74 3.99 12.67 4.65
CA GLY A 74 3.23 11.49 4.26
C GLY A 74 3.78 10.21 4.90
N ILE A 75 5.09 10.01 4.83
CA ILE A 75 5.82 8.90 5.44
C ILE A 75 5.57 8.85 6.96
N VAL A 76 5.73 9.97 7.64
CA VAL A 76 5.58 10.04 9.11
C VAL A 76 4.13 9.83 9.51
N ALA A 77 3.18 10.51 8.86
CA ALA A 77 1.76 10.40 9.20
C ALA A 77 1.22 8.97 8.97
N GLY A 78 1.46 8.40 7.80
CA GLY A 78 1.06 7.01 7.50
C GLY A 78 1.81 5.99 8.36
N GLY A 79 3.12 6.21 8.58
CA GLY A 79 3.96 5.36 9.43
C GLY A 79 3.47 5.31 10.88
N LEU A 80 3.22 6.45 11.49
CA LEU A 80 2.67 6.54 12.85
C LEU A 80 1.29 5.91 12.94
N TRP A 81 0.45 6.09 11.91
CA TRP A 81 -0.90 5.54 11.87
C TRP A 81 -0.92 4.02 12.02
N ILE A 82 -0.12 3.31 11.24
CA ILE A 82 -0.01 1.84 11.34
C ILE A 82 0.81 1.41 12.56
N THR A 83 1.75 2.24 13.04
CA THR A 83 2.48 1.94 14.27
C THR A 83 1.55 1.87 15.49
N ILE A 84 0.48 2.67 15.53
CA ILE A 84 -0.56 2.58 16.58
C ILE A 84 -1.18 1.18 16.59
N VAL A 85 -1.52 0.63 15.42
CA VAL A 85 -2.06 -0.74 15.30
C VAL A 85 -1.05 -1.77 15.82
N GLY A 86 0.23 -1.65 15.41
CA GLY A 86 1.30 -2.52 15.90
C GLY A 86 1.50 -2.43 17.41
N ALA A 87 1.40 -1.22 17.98
CA ALA A 87 1.49 -0.99 19.42
C ALA A 87 0.31 -1.60 20.19
N LEU A 88 -0.92 -1.44 19.70
CA LEU A 88 -2.10 -2.08 20.27
C LEU A 88 -1.97 -3.60 20.26
N ARG A 89 -1.47 -4.16 19.18
CA ARG A 89 -1.19 -5.61 19.08
C ARG A 89 -0.14 -6.05 20.09
N HIS A 90 1.00 -5.35 20.15
CA HIS A 90 2.11 -5.75 20.98
C HIS A 90 1.85 -5.57 22.47
N TYR A 91 1.36 -4.40 22.89
CA TYR A 91 1.21 -4.04 24.30
C TYR A 91 -0.13 -4.45 24.92
N ARG A 92 -1.18 -4.53 24.10
CA ARG A 92 -2.55 -4.78 24.59
C ARG A 92 -3.16 -6.07 24.03
N ALA A 93 -2.43 -6.83 23.20
CA ALA A 93 -2.91 -8.04 22.53
C ALA A 93 -4.22 -7.86 21.75
N VAL A 94 -4.52 -6.63 21.29
CA VAL A 94 -5.67 -6.35 20.43
C VAL A 94 -5.44 -6.99 19.07
N ASN A 95 -6.50 -7.50 18.45
CA ASN A 95 -6.42 -8.06 17.11
C ASN A 95 -6.07 -6.95 16.10
N GLU A 96 -4.95 -7.13 15.38
CA GLU A 96 -4.41 -6.14 14.44
C GLU A 96 -5.29 -5.94 13.22
N THR A 97 -5.99 -6.99 12.76
CA THR A 97 -6.89 -6.91 11.62
C THR A 97 -8.09 -6.04 11.94
N ILE A 98 -8.72 -6.26 13.11
CA ILE A 98 -9.88 -5.47 13.56
C ILE A 98 -9.46 -4.03 13.85
N SER A 99 -8.38 -3.83 14.60
CA SER A 99 -7.93 -2.48 14.94
C SER A 99 -7.52 -1.68 13.70
N SER A 100 -6.82 -2.30 12.74
CA SER A 100 -6.45 -1.62 11.49
C SER A 100 -7.65 -1.27 10.62
N LEU A 101 -8.68 -2.12 10.59
CA LEU A 101 -9.92 -1.84 9.88
C LEU A 101 -10.67 -0.66 10.51
N LEU A 102 -10.78 -0.63 11.85
CA LEU A 102 -11.42 0.51 12.55
C LEU A 102 -10.64 1.80 12.32
N MET A 103 -9.32 1.74 12.31
CA MET A 103 -8.45 2.90 12.00
C MET A 103 -8.68 3.45 10.59
N ASN A 104 -9.09 2.64 9.60
CA ASN A 104 -9.50 3.16 8.28
C ASN A 104 -10.71 4.10 8.40
N TYR A 105 -11.75 3.70 9.12
CA TYR A 105 -12.94 4.54 9.30
C TYR A 105 -12.63 5.82 10.07
N ILE A 106 -11.75 5.75 11.06
CA ILE A 106 -11.31 6.93 11.81
C ILE A 106 -10.55 7.88 10.88
N ALA A 107 -9.65 7.38 10.05
CA ALA A 107 -8.90 8.20 9.07
C ALA A 107 -9.84 8.91 8.08
N ILE A 108 -10.82 8.19 7.55
CA ILE A 108 -11.82 8.74 6.62
C ILE A 108 -12.67 9.80 7.33
N ALA A 109 -13.07 9.57 8.58
CA ALA A 109 -13.80 10.55 9.37
C ALA A 109 -12.97 11.82 9.63
N ILE A 110 -11.67 11.68 9.93
CA ILE A 110 -10.73 12.81 10.09
C ILE A 110 -10.60 13.57 8.76
N LEU A 111 -10.43 12.87 7.63
CA LEU A 111 -10.39 13.51 6.31
C LEU A 111 -11.62 14.35 6.07
N ASN A 112 -12.81 13.77 6.26
CA ASN A 112 -14.08 14.44 6.03
C ASN A 112 -14.26 15.63 6.96
N HIS A 113 -13.88 15.50 8.24
CA HIS A 113 -13.94 16.61 9.20
C HIS A 113 -13.04 17.78 8.79
N LEU A 114 -11.78 17.50 8.38
CA LEU A 114 -10.83 18.54 8.02
C LEU A 114 -11.21 19.22 6.70
N VAL A 115 -11.62 18.44 5.69
CA VAL A 115 -11.96 18.95 4.36
C VAL A 115 -13.29 19.73 4.35
N ASN A 116 -14.25 19.35 5.20
CA ASN A 116 -15.51 20.08 5.33
C ASN A 116 -15.44 21.25 6.35
N GLY A 117 -14.40 21.28 7.18
CA GLY A 117 -14.24 22.24 8.29
C GLY A 117 -13.01 23.13 8.12
N PRO A 118 -11.97 22.96 8.98
CA PRO A 118 -10.89 23.93 9.11
C PRO A 118 -9.98 24.08 7.89
N MET A 119 -9.89 23.06 7.03
CA MET A 119 -9.05 23.08 5.83
C MET A 119 -9.84 23.31 4.53
N ARG A 120 -11.13 23.63 4.64
CA ARG A 120 -12.01 23.82 3.50
C ARG A 120 -11.60 25.04 2.67
N ASP A 121 -11.51 24.87 1.37
CA ASP A 121 -11.46 25.95 0.40
C ASP A 121 -12.90 26.47 0.15
N PRO A 122 -13.22 27.72 0.49
CA PRO A 122 -14.54 28.31 0.28
C PRO A 122 -14.99 28.33 -1.20
N SER A 123 -14.04 28.30 -2.14
CA SER A 123 -14.32 28.28 -3.58
C SER A 123 -14.78 26.90 -4.08
N SER A 124 -14.59 25.83 -3.30
CA SER A 124 -14.99 24.47 -3.64
C SER A 124 -16.48 24.24 -3.33
N LEU A 125 -17.37 24.62 -4.27
CA LEU A 125 -18.82 24.60 -4.03
C LEU A 125 -19.43 23.19 -4.01
N ASN A 126 -19.14 22.38 -5.03
CA ASN A 126 -19.82 21.09 -5.26
C ASN A 126 -19.10 19.89 -4.62
N LYS A 127 -17.81 19.98 -4.41
CA LYS A 127 -16.99 18.91 -3.82
C LYS A 127 -16.00 19.54 -2.84
N PRO A 128 -16.27 19.49 -1.54
CA PRO A 128 -15.39 20.05 -0.53
C PRO A 128 -13.96 19.55 -0.69
N SER A 129 -13.03 20.48 -0.69
CA SER A 129 -11.60 20.20 -0.83
C SER A 129 -10.76 21.19 -0.06
N THR A 130 -9.51 20.85 0.22
CA THR A 130 -8.53 21.81 0.73
C THR A 130 -8.13 22.80 -0.38
N PHE A 131 -7.44 23.88 -0.01
CA PHE A 131 -6.78 24.74 -0.99
C PHE A 131 -5.85 23.91 -1.87
N PRO A 132 -5.70 24.27 -3.17
CA PRO A 132 -4.80 23.58 -4.08
C PRO A 132 -3.33 23.89 -3.75
N ILE A 133 -2.47 22.90 -3.95
CA ILE A 133 -1.02 23.11 -3.98
C ILE A 133 -0.68 23.83 -5.29
N PRO A 134 0.26 24.81 -5.29
CA PRO A 134 0.73 25.43 -6.53
C PRO A 134 1.27 24.39 -7.52
N ASP A 135 0.95 24.52 -8.79
CA ASP A 135 1.36 23.58 -9.85
C ASP A 135 2.87 23.35 -9.89
N VAL A 136 3.67 24.39 -9.58
CA VAL A 136 5.14 24.30 -9.48
C VAL A 136 5.61 23.36 -8.38
N ASN A 137 4.83 23.18 -7.30
CA ASN A 137 5.14 22.32 -6.16
C ASN A 137 4.58 20.91 -6.32
N MET A 138 3.76 20.67 -7.34
CA MET A 138 3.24 19.34 -7.65
C MET A 138 4.36 18.40 -8.11
N LEU A 139 4.14 17.11 -7.92
CA LEU A 139 5.06 16.07 -8.38
C LEU A 139 4.99 15.99 -9.91
N GLY A 140 6.06 16.38 -10.59
CA GLY A 140 6.12 16.43 -12.04
C GLY A 140 5.94 15.07 -12.70
N SER A 141 5.80 15.09 -14.03
CA SER A 141 5.76 13.88 -14.86
C SER A 141 7.10 13.62 -15.55
N LEU A 142 7.33 12.37 -15.91
CA LEU A 142 8.50 11.97 -16.69
C LEU A 142 8.49 12.65 -18.08
N PRO A 143 9.63 13.14 -18.57
CA PRO A 143 9.71 13.85 -19.84
C PRO A 143 9.06 13.07 -20.99
N GLY A 144 8.17 13.73 -21.74
CA GLY A 144 7.47 13.12 -22.87
C GLY A 144 6.35 12.13 -22.50
N THR A 145 5.99 12.01 -21.22
CA THR A 145 4.92 11.13 -20.75
C THR A 145 4.00 11.81 -19.75
N ARG A 146 2.83 11.21 -19.49
CA ARG A 146 1.92 11.64 -18.41
C ARG A 146 2.19 10.91 -17.09
N ILE A 147 3.20 10.04 -17.05
CA ILE A 147 3.52 9.23 -15.89
C ILE A 147 4.26 10.11 -14.88
N HIS A 148 3.71 10.24 -13.67
CA HIS A 148 4.34 11.01 -12.61
C HIS A 148 5.50 10.26 -11.93
N TYR A 149 6.40 10.98 -11.28
CA TYR A 149 7.56 10.41 -10.55
C TYR A 149 7.16 9.44 -9.43
N GLY A 150 5.90 9.43 -8.99
CA GLY A 150 5.38 8.47 -8.02
C GLY A 150 5.56 7.00 -8.41
N LEU A 151 5.59 6.68 -9.73
CA LEU A 151 5.91 5.32 -10.20
C LEU A 151 7.33 4.91 -9.79
N ILE A 152 8.28 5.83 -9.91
CA ILE A 152 9.67 5.60 -9.51
C ILE A 152 9.74 5.37 -7.99
N TYR A 153 8.99 6.14 -7.20
CA TYR A 153 8.90 5.93 -5.76
C TYR A 153 8.36 4.54 -5.42
N GLY A 154 7.31 4.07 -6.12
CA GLY A 154 6.77 2.73 -5.96
C GLY A 154 7.78 1.64 -6.27
N LEU A 155 8.49 1.75 -7.39
CA LEU A 155 9.51 0.78 -7.79
C LEU A 155 10.70 0.75 -6.83
N ILE A 156 11.20 1.92 -6.41
CA ILE A 156 12.29 2.04 -5.43
C ILE A 156 11.86 1.45 -4.09
N ALA A 157 10.64 1.76 -3.62
CA ALA A 157 10.13 1.21 -2.37
C ALA A 157 10.01 -0.31 -2.42
N CYS A 158 9.52 -0.89 -3.53
CA CYS A 158 9.48 -2.34 -3.73
C CYS A 158 10.88 -2.98 -3.72
N ALA A 159 11.87 -2.35 -4.38
CA ALA A 159 13.24 -2.82 -4.38
C ALA A 159 13.90 -2.75 -2.98
N ILE A 160 13.71 -1.64 -2.27
CA ILE A 160 14.21 -1.46 -0.90
C ILE A 160 13.55 -2.48 0.04
N ALA A 161 12.23 -2.63 -0.03
CA ALA A 161 11.49 -3.59 0.78
C ALA A 161 11.94 -5.03 0.51
N TYR A 162 12.16 -5.39 -0.75
CA TYR A 162 12.71 -6.70 -1.12
C TYR A 162 14.10 -6.92 -0.51
N PHE A 163 15.02 -5.97 -0.70
CA PHE A 163 16.36 -6.07 -0.15
C PHE A 163 16.32 -6.16 1.37
N LEU A 164 15.55 -5.29 2.03
CA LEU A 164 15.42 -5.26 3.49
C LEU A 164 14.91 -6.61 4.05
N ILE A 165 13.89 -7.19 3.43
CA ILE A 165 13.28 -8.43 3.94
C ILE A 165 14.09 -9.66 3.55
N GLN A 166 14.68 -9.71 2.34
CA GLN A 166 15.32 -10.94 1.83
C GLN A 166 16.82 -11.00 2.11
N ARG A 167 17.51 -9.86 2.22
CA ARG A 167 18.96 -9.79 2.23
C ARG A 167 19.58 -9.23 3.52
N THR A 168 18.76 -8.85 4.52
CA THR A 168 19.29 -8.30 5.78
C THR A 168 18.99 -9.18 6.99
N THR A 169 19.77 -8.99 8.05
CA THR A 169 19.55 -9.61 9.37
C THR A 169 18.21 -9.17 9.99
N PHE A 170 17.77 -7.94 9.69
CA PHE A 170 16.47 -7.43 10.10
C PHE A 170 15.32 -8.24 9.49
N GLY A 171 15.38 -8.52 8.19
CA GLY A 171 14.39 -9.36 7.51
C GLY A 171 14.42 -10.81 7.99
N PHE A 172 15.61 -11.34 8.31
CA PHE A 172 15.73 -12.67 8.94
C PHE A 172 15.03 -12.69 10.31
N ALA A 173 15.32 -11.71 11.17
CA ALA A 173 14.68 -11.60 12.49
C ALA A 173 13.15 -11.48 12.37
N ALA A 174 12.66 -10.69 11.40
CA ALA A 174 11.23 -10.56 11.15
C ALA A 174 10.56 -11.90 10.78
N ARG A 175 11.16 -12.66 9.87
CA ARG A 175 10.66 -14.00 9.48
C ARG A 175 10.69 -14.99 10.64
N THR A 176 11.73 -14.94 11.47
CA THR A 176 11.84 -15.80 12.68
C THR A 176 10.71 -15.48 13.67
N VAL A 177 10.41 -14.19 13.89
CA VAL A 177 9.28 -13.77 14.74
C VAL A 177 7.95 -14.23 14.14
N GLY A 178 7.77 -14.10 12.83
CA GLY A 178 6.56 -14.55 12.13
C GLY A 178 6.33 -16.05 12.17
N GLY A 179 7.42 -16.84 12.16
CA GLY A 179 7.35 -18.29 12.26
C GLY A 179 6.99 -18.78 13.68
N ASN A 180 7.67 -18.24 14.69
CA ASN A 180 7.37 -18.59 16.09
C ASN A 180 7.84 -17.50 17.05
N ILE A 181 6.87 -16.74 17.57
CA ILE A 181 7.14 -15.63 18.52
C ILE A 181 7.82 -16.10 19.81
N ARG A 182 7.48 -17.30 20.32
CA ARG A 182 8.08 -17.83 21.55
C ARG A 182 9.55 -18.19 21.33
N ALA A 183 9.86 -18.89 20.25
CA ALA A 183 11.23 -19.22 19.87
C ALA A 183 12.07 -17.95 19.62
N ALA A 184 11.53 -16.95 18.95
CA ALA A 184 12.19 -15.67 18.72
C ALA A 184 12.54 -14.94 20.03
N ARG A 185 11.64 -14.97 21.03
CA ARG A 185 11.91 -14.39 22.36
C ARG A 185 13.00 -15.16 23.11
N LEU A 186 12.98 -16.49 23.05
CA LEU A 186 14.03 -17.31 23.65
C LEU A 186 15.41 -17.08 23.00
N ALA A 187 15.43 -16.80 21.70
CA ALA A 187 16.63 -16.41 20.96
C ALA A 187 17.07 -14.96 21.22
N GLY A 188 16.41 -14.22 22.13
CA GLY A 188 16.78 -12.85 22.50
C GLY A 188 16.36 -11.78 21.49
N LEU A 189 15.52 -12.09 20.49
CA LEU A 189 15.09 -11.11 19.50
C LEU A 189 14.11 -10.10 20.11
N PRO A 190 14.29 -8.79 19.84
CA PRO A 190 13.44 -7.73 20.37
C PRO A 190 12.12 -7.64 19.61
N VAL A 191 11.21 -8.59 19.83
CA VAL A 191 9.93 -8.75 19.10
C VAL A 191 9.13 -7.44 19.03
N GLY A 192 9.03 -6.70 20.15
CA GLY A 192 8.28 -5.45 20.19
C GLY A 192 8.86 -4.37 19.28
N LYS A 193 10.19 -4.17 19.32
CA LYS A 193 10.87 -3.20 18.46
C LYS A 193 10.69 -3.57 16.97
N LEU A 194 10.86 -4.86 16.64
CA LEU A 194 10.67 -5.35 15.28
C LEU A 194 9.24 -5.10 14.78
N THR A 195 8.23 -5.39 15.63
CA THR A 195 6.83 -5.14 15.29
C THR A 195 6.58 -3.67 15.00
N LEU A 196 7.01 -2.76 15.88
CA LEU A 196 6.79 -1.32 15.71
C LEU A 196 7.52 -0.76 14.49
N ILE A 197 8.77 -1.15 14.26
CA ILE A 197 9.55 -0.68 13.10
C ILE A 197 8.92 -1.16 11.79
N ILE A 198 8.51 -2.43 11.70
CA ILE A 198 7.89 -2.96 10.49
C ILE A 198 6.53 -2.31 10.25
N CYS A 199 5.72 -2.09 11.28
CA CYS A 199 4.46 -1.37 11.16
C CYS A 199 4.69 0.08 10.71
N PHE A 200 5.72 0.75 11.23
CA PHE A 200 6.09 2.10 10.79
C PHE A 200 6.50 2.12 9.31
N LEU A 201 7.38 1.23 8.88
CA LEU A 201 7.81 1.13 7.48
C LEU A 201 6.64 0.80 6.56
N ALA A 202 5.75 -0.09 6.98
CA ALA A 202 4.55 -0.47 6.26
C ALA A 202 3.61 0.73 6.05
N GLY A 203 3.28 1.41 7.14
CA GLY A 203 2.46 2.62 7.10
C GLY A 203 3.11 3.77 6.34
N SER A 204 4.45 3.89 6.39
CA SER A 204 5.20 4.88 5.62
C SER A 204 5.05 4.67 4.10
N CYS A 205 5.03 3.44 3.64
CA CYS A 205 4.79 3.14 2.22
C CYS A 205 3.37 3.57 1.81
N ALA A 206 2.34 3.24 2.60
CA ALA A 206 0.97 3.68 2.31
C ALA A 206 0.81 5.20 2.41
N GLY A 207 1.46 5.84 3.39
CA GLY A 207 1.46 7.29 3.53
C GLY A 207 2.13 8.00 2.34
N LEU A 208 3.21 7.41 1.81
CA LEU A 208 3.84 7.90 0.57
C LEU A 208 2.91 7.73 -0.64
N ALA A 209 2.09 6.67 -0.69
CA ALA A 209 1.04 6.52 -1.71
C ALA A 209 0.03 7.67 -1.63
N GLY A 210 -0.40 8.05 -0.43
CA GLY A 210 -1.29 9.20 -0.20
C GLY A 210 -0.67 10.53 -0.63
N MET A 211 0.63 10.72 -0.35
CA MET A 211 1.37 11.89 -0.86
C MET A 211 1.39 11.91 -2.39
N VAL A 212 1.63 10.79 -3.05
CA VAL A 212 1.63 10.70 -4.52
C VAL A 212 0.24 11.06 -5.08
N GLU A 213 -0.86 10.56 -4.48
CA GLU A 213 -2.22 10.90 -4.91
C GLU A 213 -2.49 12.41 -4.79
N VAL A 214 -2.06 13.04 -3.69
CA VAL A 214 -2.22 14.48 -3.49
C VAL A 214 -1.32 15.27 -4.42
N ALA A 215 -0.03 14.97 -4.45
CA ALA A 215 0.96 15.82 -5.11
C ALA A 215 1.06 15.60 -6.62
N ALA A 216 0.64 14.43 -7.15
CA ALA A 216 0.76 14.11 -8.57
C ALA A 216 -0.57 14.13 -9.33
N ILE A 217 -1.71 13.89 -8.65
CA ILE A 217 -2.97 13.65 -9.32
C ILE A 217 -3.99 14.74 -8.96
N HIS A 218 -4.23 14.95 -7.66
CA HIS A 218 -5.34 15.79 -7.22
C HIS A 218 -4.97 17.26 -6.98
N GLY A 219 -3.73 17.53 -6.63
CA GLY A 219 -3.27 18.86 -6.21
C GLY A 219 -3.92 19.38 -4.93
N ARG A 220 -4.82 18.60 -4.31
CA ARG A 220 -5.61 18.95 -3.12
C ARG A 220 -6.09 17.68 -2.40
N ALA A 221 -6.44 17.78 -1.13
CA ALA A 221 -7.12 16.71 -0.43
C ALA A 221 -8.64 16.88 -0.53
N ASN A 222 -9.33 15.81 -0.84
CA ASN A 222 -10.79 15.70 -0.88
C ASN A 222 -11.21 14.23 -0.68
N GLU A 223 -12.49 13.94 -0.73
CA GLU A 223 -13.02 12.57 -0.60
C GLU A 223 -12.44 11.58 -1.62
N SER A 224 -11.89 12.05 -2.75
CA SER A 224 -11.28 11.18 -3.77
C SER A 224 -9.97 10.51 -3.29
N LEU A 225 -9.38 10.96 -2.18
CA LEU A 225 -8.27 10.25 -1.53
C LEU A 225 -8.67 8.85 -1.05
N ASN A 226 -9.94 8.66 -0.70
CA ASN A 226 -10.53 7.35 -0.38
C ASN A 226 -10.98 6.65 -1.67
N ALA A 227 -10.05 6.41 -2.58
CA ALA A 227 -10.32 5.80 -3.89
C ALA A 227 -10.23 4.27 -3.90
N GLY A 228 -9.98 3.65 -2.74
CA GLY A 228 -9.85 2.20 -2.63
C GLY A 228 -8.49 1.64 -3.05
N TYR A 229 -7.47 2.47 -3.24
CA TYR A 229 -6.12 2.02 -3.53
C TYR A 229 -5.51 1.21 -2.37
N GLY A 230 -5.89 1.50 -1.13
CA GLY A 230 -5.53 0.72 0.03
C GLY A 230 -6.03 -0.72 -0.07
N TYR A 231 -7.31 -0.89 -0.36
CA TYR A 231 -7.91 -2.22 -0.56
C TYR A 231 -7.34 -2.92 -1.80
N GLY A 232 -7.11 -2.20 -2.89
CA GLY A 232 -6.40 -2.72 -4.06
C GLY A 232 -4.99 -3.20 -3.72
N GLY A 233 -4.26 -2.48 -2.88
CA GLY A 233 -2.94 -2.86 -2.41
C GLY A 233 -2.94 -4.15 -1.58
N ILE A 234 -3.97 -4.37 -0.75
CA ILE A 234 -4.15 -5.64 -0.03
C ILE A 234 -4.28 -6.79 -1.02
N LEU A 235 -5.15 -6.63 -2.04
CA LEU A 235 -5.33 -7.63 -3.10
C LEU A 235 -4.00 -7.94 -3.81
N VAL A 236 -3.24 -6.90 -4.19
CA VAL A 236 -1.92 -7.04 -4.80
C VAL A 236 -0.98 -7.83 -3.91
N ALA A 237 -0.91 -7.52 -2.60
CA ALA A 237 -0.02 -8.17 -1.66
C ALA A 237 -0.33 -9.68 -1.54
N PHE A 238 -1.60 -10.07 -1.51
CA PHE A 238 -2.02 -11.47 -1.47
C PHE A 238 -1.69 -12.19 -2.79
N ILE A 239 -2.03 -11.63 -3.95
CA ILE A 239 -1.70 -12.24 -5.25
C ILE A 239 -0.18 -12.40 -5.41
N ALA A 240 0.59 -11.39 -4.98
CA ALA A 240 2.05 -11.40 -5.00
C ALA A 240 2.67 -12.33 -3.93
N ARG A 241 1.86 -13.02 -3.13
CA ARG A 241 2.31 -13.82 -1.99
C ARG A 241 3.29 -13.06 -1.09
N GLN A 242 2.97 -11.80 -0.85
CA GLN A 242 3.75 -10.90 0.01
C GLN A 242 5.19 -10.68 -0.45
N ASN A 243 5.48 -10.93 -1.73
CA ASN A 243 6.78 -10.65 -2.33
C ASN A 243 6.77 -9.23 -2.91
N PRO A 244 7.63 -8.31 -2.42
CA PRO A 244 7.65 -6.92 -2.88
C PRO A 244 7.91 -6.74 -4.38
N LEU A 245 8.76 -7.56 -4.99
CA LEU A 245 9.03 -7.48 -6.43
C LEU A 245 7.84 -8.00 -7.26
N ALA A 246 7.21 -9.09 -6.83
CA ALA A 246 6.00 -9.58 -7.47
C ALA A 246 4.86 -8.57 -7.33
N ALA A 247 4.76 -7.86 -6.19
CA ALA A 247 3.78 -6.81 -5.97
C ALA A 247 3.89 -5.68 -7.01
N ALA A 248 5.11 -5.32 -7.45
CA ALA A 248 5.29 -4.32 -8.51
C ALA A 248 4.64 -4.77 -9.83
N VAL A 249 4.85 -6.03 -10.24
CA VAL A 249 4.27 -6.58 -11.47
C VAL A 249 2.75 -6.69 -11.37
N ILE A 250 2.24 -7.23 -10.25
CA ILE A 250 0.80 -7.40 -10.03
C ILE A 250 0.09 -6.04 -9.94
N SER A 251 0.74 -5.02 -9.37
CA SER A 251 0.20 -3.65 -9.34
C SER A 251 -0.03 -3.07 -10.75
N ILE A 252 0.85 -3.38 -11.71
CA ILE A 252 0.67 -2.95 -13.10
C ILE A 252 -0.54 -3.68 -13.72
N LEU A 253 -0.70 -4.98 -13.47
CA LEU A 253 -1.84 -5.73 -13.97
C LEU A 253 -3.17 -5.21 -13.38
N LEU A 254 -3.22 -5.00 -12.07
CA LEU A 254 -4.41 -4.47 -11.40
C LEU A 254 -4.69 -3.01 -11.80
N GLY A 255 -3.65 -2.18 -11.96
CA GLY A 255 -3.76 -0.83 -12.50
C GLY A 255 -4.37 -0.81 -13.90
N GLY A 256 -4.07 -1.82 -14.72
CA GLY A 256 -4.70 -2.03 -16.02
C GLY A 256 -6.20 -2.35 -15.92
N ILE A 257 -6.59 -3.17 -14.97
CA ILE A 257 -8.02 -3.47 -14.70
C ILE A 257 -8.75 -2.19 -14.29
N LEU A 258 -8.21 -1.42 -13.35
CA LEU A 258 -8.80 -0.16 -12.91
C LEU A 258 -8.88 0.90 -14.02
N THR A 259 -7.89 0.94 -14.91
CA THR A 259 -7.90 1.84 -16.08
C THR A 259 -8.98 1.43 -17.08
N SER A 260 -9.18 0.12 -17.28
CA SER A 260 -10.22 -0.40 -18.16
C SER A 260 -11.62 0.00 -17.71
N GLY A 261 -11.84 0.12 -16.39
CA GLY A 261 -13.12 0.56 -15.83
C GLY A 261 -13.56 1.94 -16.31
N GLY A 262 -12.67 2.91 -16.27
CA GLY A 262 -12.99 4.25 -16.77
C GLY A 262 -13.26 4.31 -18.27
N ILE A 263 -12.76 3.35 -19.06
CA ILE A 263 -13.07 3.23 -20.49
C ILE A 263 -14.44 2.55 -20.67
N LEU A 264 -14.73 1.50 -19.91
CA LEU A 264 -16.03 0.81 -19.91
C LEU A 264 -17.16 1.80 -19.55
N GLN A 265 -16.93 2.65 -18.56
CA GLN A 265 -17.89 3.68 -18.18
C GLN A 265 -18.15 4.67 -19.33
N ARG A 266 -17.11 5.16 -19.99
CA ARG A 266 -17.24 6.15 -21.07
C ARG A 266 -17.82 5.58 -22.38
N VAL A 267 -17.48 4.33 -22.72
CA VAL A 267 -17.87 3.70 -23.99
C VAL A 267 -19.17 2.93 -23.88
N HIS A 268 -19.40 2.27 -22.74
CA HIS A 268 -20.55 1.38 -22.52
C HIS A 268 -21.52 1.88 -21.45
N SER A 269 -21.30 3.10 -20.90
CA SER A 269 -22.14 3.70 -19.84
C SER A 269 -22.32 2.80 -18.61
N LEU A 270 -21.34 1.90 -18.34
CA LEU A 270 -21.37 1.02 -17.19
C LEU A 270 -20.98 1.78 -15.93
N PRO A 271 -21.65 1.57 -14.77
CA PRO A 271 -21.29 2.22 -13.53
C PRO A 271 -19.88 1.81 -13.05
N ASP A 272 -19.16 2.71 -12.37
CA ASP A 272 -17.86 2.40 -11.73
C ASP A 272 -17.94 1.20 -10.78
N ALA A 273 -19.10 0.99 -10.15
CA ALA A 273 -19.37 -0.16 -9.31
C ALA A 273 -19.11 -1.52 -10.01
N THR A 274 -19.24 -1.59 -11.34
CA THR A 274 -18.96 -2.80 -12.13
C THR A 274 -17.50 -3.21 -11.98
N VAL A 275 -16.56 -2.25 -11.97
CA VAL A 275 -15.13 -2.51 -11.81
C VAL A 275 -14.80 -2.99 -10.40
N LEU A 276 -15.45 -2.39 -9.39
CA LEU A 276 -15.31 -2.80 -7.99
C LEU A 276 -15.83 -4.22 -7.78
N LEU A 277 -16.94 -4.59 -8.44
CA LEU A 277 -17.47 -5.97 -8.43
C LEU A 277 -16.48 -6.96 -9.05
N PHE A 278 -15.89 -6.64 -10.21
CA PHE A 278 -14.87 -7.48 -10.82
C PHE A 278 -13.62 -7.61 -9.91
N GLN A 279 -13.17 -6.52 -9.32
CA GLN A 279 -12.06 -6.53 -8.37
C GLN A 279 -12.37 -7.41 -7.15
N GLY A 280 -13.58 -7.29 -6.58
CA GLY A 280 -14.03 -8.12 -5.46
C GLY A 280 -14.12 -9.60 -5.83
N LEU A 281 -14.60 -9.92 -7.03
CA LEU A 281 -14.68 -11.29 -7.52
C LEU A 281 -13.30 -11.90 -7.74
N VAL A 282 -12.36 -11.15 -8.32
CA VAL A 282 -10.96 -11.56 -8.45
C VAL A 282 -10.36 -11.82 -7.07
N PHE A 283 -10.64 -10.96 -6.08
CA PHE A 283 -10.16 -11.14 -4.71
C PHE A 283 -10.68 -12.44 -4.07
N LEU A 284 -11.98 -12.73 -4.22
CA LEU A 284 -12.57 -13.97 -3.72
C LEU A 284 -11.96 -15.22 -4.38
N VAL A 285 -11.75 -15.19 -5.70
CA VAL A 285 -11.12 -16.30 -6.42
C VAL A 285 -9.69 -16.52 -5.94
N VAL A 286 -8.93 -15.46 -5.72
CA VAL A 286 -7.54 -15.55 -5.22
C VAL A 286 -7.52 -16.12 -3.81
N LEU A 287 -8.34 -15.61 -2.89
CA LEU A 287 -8.43 -16.13 -1.52
C LEU A 287 -8.84 -17.61 -1.50
N TYR A 288 -9.82 -17.98 -2.34
CA TYR A 288 -10.26 -19.37 -2.48
C TYR A 288 -9.12 -20.25 -3.01
N SER A 289 -8.44 -19.81 -4.06
CA SER A 289 -7.27 -20.51 -4.62
C SER A 289 -6.16 -20.72 -3.58
N GLU A 290 -5.86 -19.70 -2.78
CA GLU A 290 -4.86 -19.80 -1.71
C GLU A 290 -5.28 -20.74 -0.58
N SER A 291 -6.58 -20.76 -0.23
CA SER A 291 -7.14 -21.71 0.74
C SER A 291 -7.08 -23.17 0.26
N LEU A 292 -7.10 -23.40 -1.05
CA LEU A 292 -6.96 -24.73 -1.66
C LEU A 292 -5.50 -25.14 -1.82
N TYR A 293 -4.57 -24.18 -1.83
CA TYR A 293 -3.15 -24.44 -1.98
C TYR A 293 -2.64 -25.30 -0.82
N GLY A 294 -2.03 -26.44 -1.17
CA GLY A 294 -1.56 -27.44 -0.18
C GLY A 294 -2.61 -28.48 0.25
N LYS A 295 -3.90 -28.30 -0.09
CA LYS A 295 -4.92 -29.35 0.16
C LYS A 295 -5.03 -30.37 -0.98
N PHE A 296 -4.62 -29.99 -2.20
CA PHE A 296 -4.58 -30.91 -3.32
C PHE A 296 -3.16 -31.47 -3.49
N SER A 297 -3.04 -32.79 -3.59
CA SER A 297 -1.77 -33.52 -3.79
C SER A 297 -1.02 -33.11 -5.07
N ILE A 298 -1.71 -32.48 -6.04
CA ILE A 298 -1.14 -31.96 -7.29
C ILE A 298 -0.15 -30.80 -7.02
N PHE A 299 -0.31 -30.09 -5.90
CA PHE A 299 0.53 -28.94 -5.50
C PHE A 299 1.54 -29.29 -4.40
N GLN A 300 1.56 -30.53 -3.93
CA GLN A 300 2.60 -31.02 -3.04
C GLN A 300 3.81 -31.37 -3.88
N GLU A 301 4.86 -30.60 -3.77
CA GLU A 301 6.18 -30.98 -4.27
C GLU A 301 6.54 -32.30 -3.59
N LYS A 302 6.77 -33.33 -4.39
CA LYS A 302 7.14 -34.68 -3.93
C LYS A 302 8.47 -34.53 -3.19
N GLU A 303 8.42 -34.45 -1.87
CA GLU A 303 9.59 -34.51 -1.02
C GLU A 303 10.30 -35.83 -1.37
N LYS A 304 11.42 -35.75 -2.06
CA LYS A 304 12.27 -36.91 -2.35
C LYS A 304 12.70 -37.45 -1.01
N SER A 305 12.10 -38.57 -0.59
CA SER A 305 12.56 -39.38 0.49
C SER A 305 13.91 -40.00 0.09
N ASP A 306 14.99 -39.28 0.30
CA ASP A 306 16.33 -39.87 0.42
C ASP A 306 16.47 -40.47 1.82
N THR A 307 15.76 -41.56 2.06
CA THR A 307 16.04 -42.50 3.14
C THR A 307 16.90 -43.62 2.58
N SER A 308 18.16 -43.32 2.27
CA SER A 308 19.22 -44.32 2.30
C SER A 308 20.11 -44.03 3.52
N SER A 309 19.62 -44.38 4.68
CA SER A 309 20.47 -44.56 5.87
C SER A 309 21.12 -45.95 5.74
N PRO A 310 22.45 -46.11 5.69
CA PRO A 310 23.07 -47.41 5.80
C PRO A 310 22.93 -47.88 7.24
N ALA A 311 22.39 -49.09 7.40
CA ALA A 311 22.38 -49.83 8.66
C ALA A 311 23.83 -50.02 9.15
N ILE A 312 24.14 -49.44 10.31
CA ILE A 312 25.35 -49.77 11.06
C ILE A 312 25.02 -51.02 11.85
N THR A 313 25.50 -52.15 11.37
CA THR A 313 25.65 -53.40 12.14
C THR A 313 26.91 -53.29 12.98
N VAL A 314 26.73 -53.32 14.32
CA VAL A 314 27.69 -53.92 15.31
C VAL A 314 26.87 -54.61 16.36
#